data_53348013ce03fda548d48e756b98d091
#
_entry.id   53348013ce03fda548d48e756b98d091
#
_cell.length_a   1.000
_cell.length_b   1.000
_cell.length_c   1.000
_cell.angle_alpha   90.00
_cell.angle_beta   90.00
_cell.angle_gamma   90.00
#
_symmetry.space_group_name_H-M   'P 1'
#
loop_
_entity.id
_entity.type
_entity.pdbx_description
1 polymer ?
#
loop_
_entity_poly.entity_id
_entity_poly.type
_entity_poly.pdbx_seq_one_letter_code
_entity_poly.pdbx_strand_id
1 'polypeptide(L)'
;MLGTKIYKTDMSNYTECAIWCNANNATIEDKGDYYEVVTLPLPTLQEIKSAKIAELKAERDSKEVEPITYNGYSFDYDSKARERIAAAIVALDVQGANADIAWTTADNQDVSVTAADLRAIVAAVAVRSNALHIKYRSLKAQVQACSSAGDVEATKW
;
A
#
# COMPACT_ATOMS: atom_id res chain seq x y z
N MET A 1 -8.11 -35.80 -7.37
CA MET A 1 -6.64 -35.57 -7.34
C MET A 1 -6.04 -35.40 -5.96
N LEU A 2 -6.80 -35.00 -4.94
CA LEU A 2 -6.29 -35.06 -3.56
C LEU A 2 -5.87 -36.50 -3.20
N GLY A 3 -4.71 -36.65 -2.55
CA GLY A 3 -4.13 -37.95 -2.23
C GLY A 3 -3.45 -38.66 -3.40
N THR A 4 -3.42 -38.08 -4.60
CA THR A 4 -2.69 -38.64 -5.74
C THR A 4 -1.20 -38.65 -5.45
N LYS A 5 -0.57 -39.80 -5.58
CA LYS A 5 0.88 -39.98 -5.43
C LYS A 5 1.53 -39.98 -6.80
N ILE A 6 2.61 -39.23 -6.94
CA ILE A 6 3.41 -39.12 -8.14
C ILE A 6 4.81 -39.62 -7.78
N TYR A 7 5.16 -40.80 -8.21
CA TYR A 7 6.47 -41.37 -7.89
C TYR A 7 7.56 -40.70 -8.71
N LYS A 8 8.69 -40.40 -8.09
CA LYS A 8 9.84 -39.73 -8.73
C LYS A 8 10.44 -40.56 -9.89
N THR A 9 10.11 -41.82 -9.92
CA THR A 9 10.46 -42.74 -11.02
C THR A 9 9.48 -42.69 -12.21
N ASP A 10 8.29 -42.07 -12.01
CA ASP A 10 7.29 -41.85 -13.06
C ASP A 10 6.56 -40.51 -12.80
N MET A 11 6.98 -39.48 -13.52
CA MET A 11 6.45 -38.13 -13.42
C MET A 11 5.38 -37.79 -14.47
N SER A 12 4.84 -38.82 -15.16
CA SER A 12 3.95 -38.65 -16.32
C SER A 12 2.72 -37.79 -16.02
N ASN A 13 2.18 -37.88 -14.81
CA ASN A 13 0.98 -37.16 -14.39
C ASN A 13 1.28 -35.88 -13.55
N TYR A 14 2.57 -35.48 -13.37
CA TYR A 14 2.94 -34.35 -12.54
C TYR A 14 2.31 -33.02 -13.03
N THR A 15 2.42 -32.76 -14.33
CA THR A 15 1.88 -31.54 -14.94
C THR A 15 0.36 -31.44 -14.79
N GLU A 16 -0.36 -32.55 -14.99
CA GLU A 16 -1.81 -32.59 -14.80
C GLU A 16 -2.20 -32.31 -13.35
N CYS A 17 -1.50 -32.93 -12.40
CA CYS A 17 -1.68 -32.66 -10.97
C CYS A 17 -1.38 -31.22 -10.60
N ALA A 18 -0.32 -30.62 -11.15
CA ALA A 18 0.03 -29.22 -10.89
C ALA A 18 -1.04 -28.25 -11.40
N ILE A 19 -1.55 -28.48 -12.62
CA ILE A 19 -2.66 -27.68 -13.18
C ILE A 19 -3.90 -27.80 -12.29
N TRP A 20 -4.23 -29.03 -11.89
CA TRP A 20 -5.38 -29.26 -11.00
C TRP A 20 -5.20 -28.56 -9.64
N CYS A 21 -4.02 -28.60 -9.04
CA CYS A 21 -3.72 -27.93 -7.78
C CYS A 21 -3.99 -26.41 -7.84
N ASN A 22 -3.56 -25.75 -8.91
CA ASN A 22 -3.78 -24.32 -9.11
C ASN A 22 -5.28 -23.94 -9.17
N ALA A 23 -6.14 -24.85 -9.62
CA ALA A 23 -7.57 -24.63 -9.73
C ALA A 23 -8.37 -25.06 -8.48
N ASN A 24 -7.75 -25.79 -7.54
CA ASN A 24 -8.48 -26.47 -6.45
C ASN A 24 -7.92 -26.20 -5.04
N ASN A 25 -7.21 -25.08 -4.85
CA ASN A 25 -6.59 -24.72 -3.57
C ASN A 25 -5.79 -25.89 -2.95
N ALA A 26 -4.94 -26.50 -3.77
CA ALA A 26 -4.11 -27.64 -3.41
C ALA A 26 -2.66 -27.39 -3.82
N THR A 27 -1.75 -28.22 -3.34
CA THR A 27 -0.33 -28.17 -3.68
C THR A 27 0.23 -29.58 -3.82
N ILE A 28 1.41 -29.69 -4.39
CA ILE A 28 2.17 -30.92 -4.49
C ILE A 28 3.27 -30.88 -3.44
N GLU A 29 3.20 -31.78 -2.46
CA GLU A 29 4.17 -31.87 -1.36
C GLU A 29 5.16 -33.00 -1.62
N ASP A 30 6.46 -32.77 -1.38
CA ASP A 30 7.51 -33.78 -1.46
C ASP A 30 7.49 -34.67 -0.21
N LYS A 31 7.27 -35.96 -0.41
CA LYS A 31 7.26 -36.99 0.66
C LYS A 31 8.49 -37.91 0.61
N GLY A 32 9.58 -37.48 -0.03
CA GLY A 32 10.80 -38.25 -0.18
C GLY A 32 10.81 -39.07 -1.47
N ASP A 33 10.20 -40.22 -1.48
CA ASP A 33 10.18 -41.13 -2.67
C ASP A 33 9.12 -40.74 -3.70
N TYR A 34 8.12 -39.97 -3.29
CA TYR A 34 7.02 -39.51 -4.13
C TYR A 34 6.57 -38.11 -3.75
N TYR A 35 5.84 -37.49 -4.65
CA TYR A 35 5.06 -36.28 -4.38
C TYR A 35 3.60 -36.67 -4.11
N GLU A 36 2.93 -35.92 -3.24
CA GLU A 36 1.50 -36.13 -2.95
C GLU A 36 0.71 -34.83 -3.15
N VAL A 37 -0.43 -34.94 -3.83
CA VAL A 37 -1.37 -33.82 -3.95
C VAL A 37 -2.11 -33.66 -2.62
N VAL A 38 -1.87 -32.54 -1.94
CA VAL A 38 -2.48 -32.22 -0.64
C VAL A 38 -3.24 -30.91 -0.71
N THR A 39 -4.21 -30.73 0.19
CA THR A 39 -4.88 -29.43 0.34
C THR A 39 -3.90 -28.40 0.85
N LEU A 40 -3.91 -27.19 0.29
CA LEU A 40 -3.19 -26.09 0.89
C LEU A 40 -3.73 -25.83 2.29
N PRO A 41 -2.85 -25.66 3.28
CA PRO A 41 -3.31 -25.27 4.61
C PRO A 41 -4.03 -23.92 4.53
N LEU A 42 -5.15 -23.82 5.21
CA LEU A 42 -5.82 -22.54 5.35
C LEU A 42 -4.93 -21.58 6.14
N PRO A 43 -4.91 -20.29 5.77
CA PRO A 43 -4.11 -19.32 6.52
C PRO A 43 -4.57 -19.25 7.98
N THR A 44 -3.62 -19.20 8.87
CA THR A 44 -3.89 -18.99 10.30
C THR A 44 -4.48 -17.61 10.54
N LEU A 45 -5.19 -17.42 11.64
CA LEU A 45 -5.69 -16.11 12.02
C LEU A 45 -4.57 -15.05 12.08
N GLN A 46 -3.37 -15.44 12.50
CA GLN A 46 -2.23 -14.54 12.57
C GLN A 46 -1.74 -14.10 11.16
N GLU A 47 -1.73 -14.99 10.20
CA GLU A 47 -1.40 -14.66 8.80
C GLU A 47 -2.45 -13.74 8.18
N ILE A 48 -3.74 -14.01 8.42
CA ILE A 48 -4.85 -13.15 7.98
C ILE A 48 -4.71 -11.73 8.58
N LYS A 49 -4.42 -11.63 9.90
CA LYS A 49 -4.15 -10.34 10.57
C LYS A 49 -2.96 -9.61 9.95
N SER A 50 -1.87 -10.33 9.71
CA SER A 50 -0.65 -9.75 9.13
C SER A 50 -0.90 -9.22 7.72
N ALA A 51 -1.60 -9.97 6.89
CA ALA A 51 -2.00 -9.54 5.54
C ALA A 51 -2.90 -8.30 5.58
N LYS A 52 -3.89 -8.26 6.49
CA LYS A 52 -4.78 -7.10 6.64
C LYS A 52 -4.04 -5.85 7.12
N ILE A 53 -3.12 -5.98 8.05
CA ILE A 53 -2.28 -4.87 8.51
C ILE A 53 -1.41 -4.33 7.37
N ALA A 54 -0.88 -5.21 6.52
CA ALA A 54 -0.13 -4.80 5.33
C ALA A 54 -1.01 -4.05 4.31
N GLU A 55 -2.24 -4.52 4.07
CA GLU A 55 -3.25 -3.84 3.23
C GLU A 55 -3.54 -2.42 3.75
N LEU A 56 -3.89 -2.30 5.03
CA LEU A 56 -4.17 -1.00 5.67
C LEU A 56 -2.96 -0.06 5.63
N LYS A 57 -1.74 -0.61 5.73
CA LYS A 57 -0.51 0.16 5.58
C LYS A 57 -0.35 0.69 4.16
N ALA A 58 -0.57 -0.16 3.17
CA ALA A 58 -0.48 0.24 1.75
C ALA A 58 -1.51 1.32 1.41
N GLU A 59 -2.72 1.23 1.95
CA GLU A 59 -3.76 2.26 1.76
C GLU A 59 -3.36 3.59 2.41
N ARG A 60 -2.81 3.57 3.62
CA ARG A 60 -2.24 4.77 4.24
C ARG A 60 -1.16 5.38 3.35
N ASP A 61 -0.20 4.58 2.89
CA ASP A 61 0.92 5.04 2.09
C ASP A 61 0.46 5.65 0.75
N SER A 62 -0.58 5.09 0.14
CA SER A 62 -1.23 5.67 -1.05
C SER A 62 -1.83 7.04 -0.77
N LYS A 63 -2.55 7.19 0.35
CA LYS A 63 -3.18 8.46 0.75
C LYS A 63 -2.17 9.53 1.17
N GLU A 64 -0.98 9.14 1.60
CA GLU A 64 0.11 10.07 1.93
C GLU A 64 0.60 10.88 0.72
N VAL A 65 0.53 10.31 -0.47
CA VAL A 65 1.03 10.91 -1.71
C VAL A 65 -0.08 11.48 -2.60
N GLU A 66 -1.32 11.41 -2.17
CA GLU A 66 -2.43 12.06 -2.89
C GLU A 66 -2.18 13.56 -3.02
N PRO A 67 -2.61 14.18 -4.12
CA PRO A 67 -2.57 15.62 -4.27
C PRO A 67 -3.28 16.35 -3.12
N ILE A 68 -2.88 17.58 -2.86
CA ILE A 68 -3.49 18.43 -1.83
C ILE A 68 -4.11 19.68 -2.46
N THR A 69 -5.32 20.02 -2.02
CA THR A 69 -5.98 21.24 -2.46
C THR A 69 -5.57 22.42 -1.59
N TYR A 70 -5.10 23.49 -2.22
CA TYR A 70 -4.79 24.75 -1.57
C TYR A 70 -5.24 25.92 -2.46
N ASN A 71 -5.95 26.88 -1.90
CA ASN A 71 -6.50 28.05 -2.63
C ASN A 71 -7.28 27.68 -3.91
N GLY A 72 -7.99 26.54 -3.92
CA GLY A 72 -8.78 26.07 -5.03
C GLY A 72 -8.01 25.31 -6.12
N TYR A 73 -6.70 25.18 -5.98
CA TYR A 73 -5.82 24.43 -6.89
C TYR A 73 -5.35 23.12 -6.27
N SER A 74 -5.09 22.11 -7.09
CA SER A 74 -4.58 20.81 -6.69
C SER A 74 -3.06 20.74 -6.89
N PHE A 75 -2.32 20.39 -5.85
CA PHE A 75 -0.87 20.30 -5.87
C PHE A 75 -0.43 18.86 -5.68
N ASP A 76 0.43 18.34 -6.55
CA ASP A 76 1.08 17.05 -6.37
C ASP A 76 1.92 17.04 -5.08
N TYR A 77 1.93 15.88 -4.41
CA TYR A 77 2.72 15.70 -3.19
C TYR A 77 3.43 14.33 -3.13
N ASP A 78 3.80 13.78 -4.25
CA ASP A 78 4.70 12.63 -4.32
C ASP A 78 6.13 13.01 -3.87
N SER A 79 7.05 12.05 -3.85
CA SER A 79 8.44 12.30 -3.43
C SER A 79 9.12 13.39 -4.26
N LYS A 80 8.87 13.42 -5.57
CA LYS A 80 9.47 14.37 -6.49
C LYS A 80 8.89 15.78 -6.31
N ALA A 81 7.59 15.88 -6.10
CA ALA A 81 6.92 17.15 -5.79
C ALA A 81 7.42 17.72 -4.46
N ARG A 82 7.62 16.88 -3.43
CA ARG A 82 8.17 17.32 -2.13
C ARG A 82 9.57 17.92 -2.26
N GLU A 83 10.46 17.28 -3.04
CA GLU A 83 11.80 17.80 -3.30
C GLU A 83 11.74 19.15 -4.03
N ARG A 84 10.89 19.28 -5.03
CA ARG A 84 10.68 20.53 -5.78
C ARG A 84 10.15 21.64 -4.87
N ILE A 85 9.14 21.34 -4.04
CA ILE A 85 8.56 22.31 -3.08
C ILE A 85 9.65 22.79 -2.11
N ALA A 86 10.43 21.89 -1.54
CA ALA A 86 11.49 22.25 -0.61
C ALA A 86 12.54 23.15 -1.25
N ALA A 87 12.99 22.82 -2.47
CA ALA A 87 13.95 23.63 -3.23
C ALA A 87 13.36 25.01 -3.59
N ALA A 88 12.10 25.08 -4.00
CA ALA A 88 11.43 26.32 -4.35
C ALA A 88 11.28 27.26 -3.14
N ILE A 89 10.96 26.73 -1.97
CA ILE A 89 10.90 27.54 -0.72
C ILE A 89 12.24 28.19 -0.46
N VAL A 90 13.35 27.44 -0.53
CA VAL A 90 14.70 27.97 -0.31
C VAL A 90 15.06 29.05 -1.36
N ALA A 91 14.76 28.82 -2.62
CA ALA A 91 15.02 29.77 -3.69
C ALA A 91 14.23 31.08 -3.51
N LEU A 92 12.96 31.00 -3.16
CA LEU A 92 12.10 32.16 -2.91
C LEU A 92 12.53 32.96 -1.67
N ASP A 93 12.99 32.28 -0.62
CA ASP A 93 13.50 32.95 0.59
C ASP A 93 14.73 33.81 0.29
N VAL A 94 15.60 33.37 -0.61
CA VAL A 94 16.79 34.13 -1.06
C VAL A 94 16.37 35.35 -1.89
N GLN A 95 15.30 35.26 -2.67
CA GLN A 95 14.80 36.33 -3.52
C GLN A 95 14.01 37.42 -2.74
N GLY A 96 13.48 37.07 -1.58
CA GLY A 96 12.77 38.00 -0.69
C GLY A 96 11.27 37.69 -0.54
N ALA A 97 10.66 38.34 0.46
CA ALA A 97 9.33 38.00 0.94
C ALA A 97 8.18 38.09 -0.08
N ASN A 98 8.35 38.87 -1.13
CA ASN A 98 7.35 39.08 -2.18
C ASN A 98 7.69 38.31 -3.49
N ALA A 99 8.72 37.49 -3.48
CA ALA A 99 9.08 36.69 -4.64
C ALA A 99 8.02 35.60 -4.88
N ASP A 100 7.73 35.37 -6.15
CA ASP A 100 6.85 34.29 -6.60
C ASP A 100 7.43 33.55 -7.79
N ILE A 101 6.94 32.35 -8.04
CA ILE A 101 7.28 31.52 -9.20
C ILE A 101 6.01 30.94 -9.83
N ALA A 102 6.06 30.71 -11.13
CA ALA A 102 5.06 29.91 -11.79
C ALA A 102 5.18 28.43 -11.37
N TRP A 103 4.08 27.86 -10.91
CA TRP A 103 4.00 26.46 -10.48
C TRP A 103 2.94 25.73 -11.26
N THR A 104 3.29 24.61 -11.87
CA THR A 104 2.33 23.74 -12.54
C THR A 104 1.65 22.84 -11.51
N THR A 105 0.33 22.91 -11.44
CA THR A 105 -0.54 22.16 -10.55
C THR A 105 -0.75 20.71 -11.04
N ALA A 106 -1.39 19.87 -10.23
CA ALA A 106 -1.67 18.47 -10.57
C ALA A 106 -2.59 18.32 -11.82
N ASP A 107 -3.41 19.33 -12.09
CA ASP A 107 -4.29 19.40 -13.26
C ASP A 107 -3.68 20.20 -14.44
N ASN A 108 -2.34 20.38 -14.44
CA ASN A 108 -1.54 21.04 -15.47
C ASN A 108 -1.92 22.52 -15.72
N GLN A 109 -2.29 23.24 -14.67
CA GLN A 109 -2.47 24.69 -14.73
C GLN A 109 -1.26 25.38 -14.11
N ASP A 110 -0.85 26.51 -14.69
CA ASP A 110 0.21 27.33 -14.12
C ASP A 110 -0.40 28.39 -13.19
N VAL A 111 0.07 28.43 -11.96
CA VAL A 111 -0.33 29.37 -10.93
C VAL A 111 0.89 30.04 -10.30
N SER A 112 0.77 31.30 -9.92
CA SER A 112 1.82 31.97 -9.16
C SER A 112 1.77 31.54 -7.70
N VAL A 113 2.91 31.12 -7.12
CA VAL A 113 3.02 30.71 -5.73
C VAL A 113 4.21 31.40 -5.06
N THR A 114 4.00 31.79 -3.79
CA THR A 114 5.04 32.35 -2.92
C THR A 114 5.63 31.25 -2.00
N ALA A 115 6.73 31.57 -1.31
CA ALA A 115 7.26 30.71 -0.25
C ALA A 115 6.22 30.45 0.86
N ALA A 116 5.37 31.42 1.16
CA ALA A 116 4.29 31.28 2.16
C ALA A 116 3.24 30.25 1.72
N ASP A 117 2.82 30.27 0.44
CA ASP A 117 1.87 29.31 -0.11
C ASP A 117 2.44 27.88 -0.06
N LEU A 118 3.69 27.71 -0.49
CA LEU A 118 4.35 26.41 -0.47
C LEU A 118 4.50 25.87 0.96
N ARG A 119 4.82 26.73 1.93
CA ARG A 119 4.85 26.33 3.35
C ARG A 119 3.47 25.96 3.88
N ALA A 120 2.42 26.66 3.48
CA ALA A 120 1.05 26.33 3.86
C ALA A 120 0.63 24.95 3.30
N ILE A 121 1.01 24.64 2.06
CA ILE A 121 0.82 23.31 1.46
C ILE A 121 1.53 22.24 2.29
N VAL A 122 2.81 22.42 2.62
CA VAL A 122 3.60 21.50 3.47
C VAL A 122 2.94 21.30 4.83
N ALA A 123 2.48 22.37 5.47
CA ALA A 123 1.79 22.32 6.76
C ALA A 123 0.47 21.53 6.67
N ALA A 124 -0.34 21.76 5.64
CA ALA A 124 -1.58 21.03 5.42
C ALA A 124 -1.34 19.52 5.21
N VAL A 125 -0.31 19.17 4.46
CA VAL A 125 0.10 17.77 4.29
C VAL A 125 0.58 17.15 5.60
N ALA A 126 1.34 17.86 6.42
CA ALA A 126 1.78 17.35 7.72
C ALA A 126 0.59 17.03 8.64
N VAL A 127 -0.46 17.87 8.62
CA VAL A 127 -1.72 17.60 9.35
C VAL A 127 -2.41 16.36 8.80
N ARG A 128 -2.54 16.22 7.47
CA ARG A 128 -3.09 15.04 6.82
C ARG A 128 -2.32 13.78 7.20
N SER A 129 -1.00 13.80 7.06
CA SER A 129 -0.12 12.68 7.39
C SER A 129 -0.33 12.22 8.84
N ASN A 130 -0.33 13.13 9.79
CA ASN A 130 -0.59 12.79 11.19
C ASN A 130 -1.96 12.12 11.37
N ALA A 131 -3.02 12.63 10.73
CA ALA A 131 -4.36 12.04 10.79
C ALA A 131 -4.40 10.62 10.21
N LEU A 132 -3.74 10.40 9.06
CA LEU A 132 -3.60 9.08 8.43
C LEU A 132 -2.87 8.09 9.35
N HIS A 133 -1.80 8.51 9.99
CA HIS A 133 -1.05 7.68 10.95
C HIS A 133 -1.86 7.34 12.20
N ILE A 134 -2.63 8.27 12.73
CA ILE A 134 -3.53 8.01 13.87
C ILE A 134 -4.58 6.97 13.47
N LYS A 135 -5.24 7.17 12.32
CA LYS A 135 -6.24 6.23 11.79
C LYS A 135 -5.64 4.82 11.59
N TYR A 136 -4.48 4.74 10.92
CA TYR A 136 -3.79 3.45 10.73
C TYR A 136 -3.49 2.73 12.04
N ARG A 137 -2.98 3.44 13.06
CA ARG A 137 -2.71 2.83 14.38
C ARG A 137 -3.97 2.30 15.04
N SER A 138 -5.08 3.04 14.94
CA SER A 138 -6.38 2.59 15.46
C SER A 138 -6.87 1.31 14.76
N LEU A 139 -6.87 1.31 13.41
CA LEU A 139 -7.28 0.14 12.63
C LEU A 139 -6.38 -1.06 12.88
N LYS A 140 -5.05 -0.86 12.97
CA LYS A 140 -4.11 -1.91 13.32
C LYS A 140 -4.42 -2.53 14.68
N ALA A 141 -4.73 -1.71 15.68
CA ALA A 141 -5.12 -2.20 17.01
C ALA A 141 -6.43 -2.99 16.96
N GLN A 142 -7.42 -2.55 16.19
CA GLN A 142 -8.67 -3.29 15.97
C GLN A 142 -8.39 -4.66 15.35
N VAL A 143 -7.62 -4.74 14.26
CA VAL A 143 -7.22 -6.01 13.63
C VAL A 143 -6.52 -6.93 14.62
N GLN A 144 -5.61 -6.40 15.44
CA GLN A 144 -4.89 -7.19 16.45
C GLN A 144 -5.84 -7.77 17.51
N ALA A 145 -6.88 -7.05 17.87
CA ALA A 145 -7.88 -7.46 18.86
C ALA A 145 -8.91 -8.47 18.31
N CYS A 146 -9.07 -8.59 16.98
CA CYS A 146 -10.02 -9.54 16.38
C CYS A 146 -9.73 -10.97 16.80
N SER A 147 -10.79 -11.75 17.06
CA SER A 147 -10.70 -13.18 17.41
C SER A 147 -11.09 -14.12 16.29
N SER A 148 -11.63 -13.60 15.18
CA SER A 148 -12.03 -14.37 14.01
C SER A 148 -11.52 -13.77 12.70
N ALA A 149 -11.39 -14.59 11.65
CA ALA A 149 -11.04 -14.13 10.31
C ALA A 149 -12.08 -13.14 9.76
N GLY A 150 -13.38 -13.40 10.00
CA GLY A 150 -14.47 -12.53 9.55
C GLY A 150 -14.38 -11.12 10.15
N ASP A 151 -14.03 -10.99 11.44
CA ASP A 151 -13.85 -9.68 12.09
C ASP A 151 -12.65 -8.92 11.47
N VAL A 152 -11.56 -9.64 11.15
CA VAL A 152 -10.41 -9.06 10.48
C VAL A 152 -10.77 -8.52 9.11
N GLU A 153 -11.50 -9.30 8.31
CA GLU A 153 -11.93 -8.91 6.95
C GLU A 153 -12.92 -7.74 6.97
N ALA A 154 -13.76 -7.64 8.01
CA ALA A 154 -14.70 -6.55 8.20
C ALA A 154 -14.02 -5.21 8.52
N THR A 155 -12.77 -5.22 9.00
CA THR A 155 -12.01 -3.99 9.29
C THR A 155 -11.61 -3.31 7.98
N LYS A 156 -12.05 -2.06 7.77
CA LYS A 156 -11.78 -1.26 6.57
C LYS A 156 -11.22 0.11 6.93
N TRP A 157 -10.54 0.70 5.96
CA TRP A 157 -10.02 2.07 6.06
C TRP A 157 -11.10 3.13 6.22
#